data_97c553b8d3448c4a2ca2281c16c4f1f7
#
_entry.id   97c553b8d3448c4a2ca2281c16c4f1f7
#
_cell.length_a   1.000
_cell.length_b   1.000
_cell.length_c   1.000
_cell.angle_alpha   90.00
_cell.angle_beta   90.00
_cell.angle_gamma   90.00
#
_symmetry.space_group_name_H-M   'P 1'
#
loop_
_entity.id
_entity.type
_entity.pdbx_description
1 polymer ?
#
loop_
_entity_poly.entity_id
_entity_poly.type
_entity_poly.pdbx_seq_one_letter_code
_entity_poly.pdbx_strand_id
1 'polypeptide(L)'
;MSVTIESFEFRTRPMSTRFPFRYGIAAMTELPHVFLHLRAVIDGKPCEGLASEGLPPKWFTKDATTRFEEDLPRMTQVLGKAAGFACGIKAQSLFAFWQELYRQQDEWARGEKIPPLLAHLGTALVERALIDAFCRCSGTSFSAALKANALGIKLGELHPELVTCQPADLLPEQA
;
A
#
# COMPACT_ATOMS: atom_id res chain seq x y z
N MET A 1 2.18 -20.48 4.66
CA MET A 1 2.72 -19.46 3.73
C MET A 1 3.92 -18.80 4.38
N SER A 2 4.93 -18.43 3.60
CA SER A 2 6.03 -17.56 4.04
C SER A 2 6.18 -16.42 3.05
N VAL A 3 6.42 -15.19 3.54
CA VAL A 3 6.46 -13.97 2.72
C VAL A 3 7.65 -13.13 3.12
N THR A 4 8.47 -12.76 2.14
CA THR A 4 9.59 -11.80 2.29
C THR A 4 9.71 -10.95 1.04
N ILE A 5 10.18 -9.70 1.18
CA ILE A 5 10.54 -8.83 0.04
C ILE A 5 12.07 -8.77 -0.04
N GLU A 6 12.62 -9.05 -1.22
CA GLU A 6 14.07 -9.03 -1.48
C GLU A 6 14.55 -7.66 -1.94
N SER A 7 13.77 -7.00 -2.81
CA SER A 7 14.14 -5.70 -3.36
C SER A 7 12.94 -4.95 -3.89
N PHE A 8 13.14 -3.65 -4.09
CA PHE A 8 12.15 -2.76 -4.71
C PHE A 8 12.82 -1.72 -5.59
N GLU A 9 12.04 -1.20 -6.56
CA GLU A 9 12.42 -0.09 -7.41
C GLU A 9 11.25 0.87 -7.55
N PHE A 10 11.52 2.17 -7.42
CA PHE A 10 10.56 3.22 -7.74
C PHE A 10 10.86 3.83 -9.10
N ARG A 11 9.82 4.05 -9.87
CA ARG A 11 9.84 4.84 -11.10
C ARG A 11 8.75 5.90 -11.04
N THR A 12 9.06 7.09 -11.52
CA THR A 12 8.09 8.20 -11.55
C THR A 12 7.89 8.68 -12.98
N ARG A 13 6.64 8.99 -13.31
CA ARG A 13 6.26 9.61 -14.58
C ARG A 13 5.43 10.86 -14.31
N PRO A 14 5.68 11.97 -15.02
CA PRO A 14 4.76 13.09 -14.99
C PRO A 14 3.46 12.69 -15.70
N MET A 15 2.35 13.02 -15.09
CA MET A 15 1.01 12.80 -15.64
C MET A 15 0.27 14.13 -15.68
N SER A 16 -0.50 14.35 -16.76
CA SER A 16 -1.34 15.54 -16.91
C SER A 16 -2.80 15.13 -16.99
N THR A 17 -3.66 15.90 -16.37
CA THR A 17 -5.11 15.73 -16.54
C THR A 17 -5.57 16.43 -17.81
N ARG A 18 -6.53 15.84 -18.51
CA ARG A 18 -7.12 16.44 -19.72
C ARG A 18 -7.81 17.78 -19.43
N PHE A 19 -8.41 17.89 -18.24
CA PHE A 19 -9.03 19.11 -17.70
C PHE A 19 -8.58 19.31 -16.27
N PRO A 20 -8.57 20.56 -15.75
CA PRO A 20 -8.28 20.78 -14.34
C PRO A 20 -9.25 19.99 -13.45
N PHE A 21 -8.70 19.16 -12.58
CA PHE A 21 -9.46 18.43 -11.58
C PHE A 21 -9.40 19.19 -10.25
N ARG A 22 -10.58 19.61 -9.77
CA ARG A 22 -10.71 20.40 -8.54
C ARG A 22 -11.27 19.54 -7.41
N TYR A 23 -10.64 19.61 -6.25
CA TYR A 23 -11.07 18.93 -5.03
C TYR A 23 -10.62 19.72 -3.79
N GLY A 24 -11.53 19.90 -2.85
CA GLY A 24 -11.25 20.70 -1.65
C GLY A 24 -10.65 22.06 -2.01
N ILE A 25 -9.47 22.35 -1.45
CA ILE A 25 -8.72 23.60 -1.67
C ILE A 25 -7.77 23.54 -2.88
N ALA A 26 -7.66 22.41 -3.55
CA ALA A 26 -6.68 22.19 -4.61
C ALA A 26 -7.33 22.10 -6.00
N ALA A 27 -6.56 22.49 -7.00
CA ALA A 27 -6.82 22.17 -8.40
C ALA A 27 -5.56 21.49 -8.96
N MET A 28 -5.75 20.38 -9.67
CA MET A 28 -4.68 19.58 -10.23
C MET A 28 -4.77 19.57 -11.75
N THR A 29 -3.69 19.89 -12.42
CA THR A 29 -3.50 19.73 -13.87
C THR A 29 -2.37 18.75 -14.18
N GLU A 30 -1.40 18.65 -13.25
CA GLU A 30 -0.24 17.81 -13.36
C GLU A 30 0.05 17.17 -12.01
N LEU A 31 0.57 15.94 -12.00
CA LEU A 31 1.07 15.26 -10.80
C LEU A 31 2.13 14.23 -11.17
N PRO A 32 3.09 13.98 -10.29
CA PRO A 32 3.93 12.79 -10.39
C PRO A 32 3.09 11.54 -10.15
N HIS A 33 3.26 10.53 -11.00
CA HIS A 33 2.71 9.20 -10.81
C HIS A 33 3.85 8.25 -10.52
N VAL A 34 3.84 7.65 -9.35
CA VAL A 34 4.87 6.72 -8.90
C VAL A 34 4.44 5.28 -9.16
N PHE A 35 5.39 4.47 -9.60
CA PHE A 35 5.27 3.02 -9.76
C PHE A 35 6.25 2.38 -8.79
N LEU A 36 5.77 1.42 -8.02
CA LEU A 36 6.58 0.55 -7.19
C LEU A 36 6.61 -0.84 -7.84
N HIS A 37 7.78 -1.28 -8.24
CA HIS A 37 8.06 -2.67 -8.61
C HIS A 37 8.77 -3.33 -7.43
N LEU A 38 8.28 -4.47 -6.98
CA LEU A 38 8.92 -5.26 -5.92
C LEU A 38 9.19 -6.69 -6.36
N ARG A 39 10.25 -7.27 -5.78
CA ARG A 39 10.57 -8.69 -5.85
C ARG A 39 10.39 -9.30 -4.48
N ALA A 40 9.56 -10.33 -4.41
CA ALA A 40 9.23 -11.04 -3.21
C ALA A 40 9.54 -12.53 -3.36
N VAL A 41 9.72 -13.21 -2.23
CA VAL A 41 9.69 -14.67 -2.17
C VAL A 41 8.47 -15.08 -1.36
N ILE A 42 7.58 -15.83 -1.99
CA ILE A 42 6.35 -16.34 -1.38
C ILE A 42 6.36 -17.86 -1.48
N ASP A 43 6.36 -18.53 -0.33
CA ASP A 43 6.52 -20.00 -0.22
C ASP A 43 7.72 -20.54 -1.00
N GLY A 44 8.85 -19.82 -0.93
CA GLY A 44 10.09 -20.18 -1.61
C GLY A 44 10.11 -19.90 -3.11
N LYS A 45 9.05 -19.31 -3.68
CA LYS A 45 8.97 -18.96 -5.09
C LYS A 45 9.25 -17.47 -5.30
N PRO A 46 10.11 -17.10 -6.26
CA PRO A 46 10.30 -15.70 -6.63
C PRO A 46 9.05 -15.17 -7.33
N CYS A 47 8.56 -14.02 -6.87
CA CYS A 47 7.36 -13.37 -7.35
C CYS A 47 7.64 -11.89 -7.58
N GLU A 48 7.07 -11.30 -8.63
CA GLU A 48 7.20 -9.88 -8.91
C GLU A 48 5.82 -9.22 -8.90
N GLY A 49 5.74 -8.04 -8.28
CA GLY A 49 4.51 -7.27 -8.21
C GLY A 49 4.72 -5.80 -8.51
N LEU A 50 3.65 -5.19 -9.01
CA LEU A 50 3.62 -3.79 -9.41
C LEU A 50 2.40 -3.10 -8.79
N ALA A 51 2.63 -1.93 -8.21
CA ALA A 51 1.57 -1.01 -7.83
C ALA A 51 1.92 0.40 -8.28
N SER A 52 0.92 1.25 -8.38
CA SER A 52 1.13 2.65 -8.72
C SER A 52 0.21 3.58 -7.94
N GLU A 53 0.65 4.83 -7.78
CA GLU A 53 -0.12 5.88 -7.12
C GLU A 53 0.21 7.25 -7.69
N GLY A 54 -0.81 8.09 -7.81
CA GLY A 54 -0.62 9.51 -8.05
C GLY A 54 -0.22 10.23 -6.77
N LEU A 55 0.63 11.24 -6.89
CA LEU A 55 1.01 12.09 -5.76
C LEU A 55 0.34 13.47 -5.90
N PRO A 56 -0.98 13.56 -5.66
CA PRO A 56 -1.74 14.80 -5.88
C PRO A 56 -1.47 15.83 -4.77
N PRO A 57 -1.49 17.13 -5.10
CA PRO A 57 -1.36 18.19 -4.11
C PRO A 57 -2.53 18.15 -3.11
N LYS A 58 -2.26 18.42 -1.82
CA LYS A 58 -3.27 18.59 -0.75
C LYS A 58 -4.24 17.41 -0.53
N TRP A 59 -3.93 16.23 -1.06
CA TRP A 59 -4.73 15.04 -0.81
C TRP A 59 -4.39 14.40 0.54
N PHE A 60 -3.10 14.18 0.78
CA PHE A 60 -2.59 13.55 2.01
C PHE A 60 -2.27 14.58 3.10
N THR A 61 -1.86 15.77 2.72
CA THR A 61 -1.56 16.89 3.60
C THR A 61 -2.49 18.04 3.25
N LYS A 62 -3.41 18.38 4.15
CA LYS A 62 -4.42 19.43 3.93
C LYS A 62 -4.01 20.78 4.50
N ASP A 63 -2.71 21.02 4.67
CA ASP A 63 -2.16 22.29 5.14
C ASP A 63 -2.17 23.30 4.00
N ALA A 64 -3.01 24.34 4.12
CA ALA A 64 -3.11 25.40 3.14
C ALA A 64 -1.88 26.34 3.08
N THR A 65 -1.00 26.27 4.09
CA THR A 65 0.18 27.15 4.18
C THR A 65 1.38 26.60 3.41
N THR A 66 1.42 25.28 3.13
CA THR A 66 2.49 24.65 2.36
C THR A 66 2.19 24.65 0.87
N ARG A 67 3.25 24.68 0.04
CA ARG A 67 3.16 24.50 -1.41
C ARG A 67 3.35 23.04 -1.78
N PHE A 68 2.98 22.66 -2.98
CA PHE A 68 3.11 21.29 -3.46
C PHE A 68 4.57 20.81 -3.49
N GLU A 69 5.48 21.69 -3.84
CA GLU A 69 6.92 21.42 -3.86
C GLU A 69 7.49 21.11 -2.47
N GLU A 70 6.80 21.54 -1.40
CA GLU A 70 7.15 21.24 0.00
C GLU A 70 6.47 19.94 0.48
N ASP A 71 5.28 19.62 -0.03
CA ASP A 71 4.55 18.40 0.32
C ASP A 71 5.11 17.15 -0.38
N LEU A 72 5.54 17.28 -1.65
CA LEU A 72 5.99 16.16 -2.47
C LEU A 72 7.19 15.38 -1.87
N PRO A 73 8.24 16.03 -1.33
CA PRO A 73 9.33 15.32 -0.65
C PRO A 73 8.86 14.45 0.52
N ARG A 74 7.84 14.89 1.26
CA ARG A 74 7.27 14.09 2.35
C ARG A 74 6.49 12.88 1.84
N MET A 75 5.74 13.03 0.72
CA MET A 75 5.08 11.89 0.09
C MET A 75 6.11 10.85 -0.37
N THR A 76 7.20 11.27 -1.02
CA THR A 76 8.26 10.35 -1.45
C THR A 76 9.00 9.71 -0.28
N GLN A 77 9.19 10.44 0.82
CA GLN A 77 9.81 9.93 2.05
C GLN A 77 9.01 8.78 2.65
N VAL A 78 7.69 8.93 2.80
CA VAL A 78 6.84 7.88 3.38
C VAL A 78 6.80 6.62 2.50
N LEU A 79 6.84 6.77 1.17
CA LEU A 79 6.96 5.66 0.23
C LEU A 79 8.28 4.90 0.42
N GLY A 80 9.40 5.62 0.43
CA GLY A 80 10.73 5.04 0.60
C GLY A 80 10.90 4.35 1.95
N LYS A 81 10.33 4.92 3.03
CA LYS A 81 10.38 4.31 4.36
C LYS A 81 9.58 3.00 4.43
N ALA A 82 8.35 2.99 3.93
CA ALA A 82 7.54 1.78 3.91
C ALA A 82 8.21 0.65 3.11
N ALA A 83 8.74 0.95 1.94
CA ALA A 83 9.46 -0.03 1.13
C ALA A 83 10.75 -0.53 1.82
N GLY A 84 11.47 0.36 2.50
CA GLY A 84 12.66 -0.01 3.28
C GLY A 84 12.32 -0.95 4.44
N PHE A 85 11.28 -0.64 5.23
CA PHE A 85 10.81 -1.53 6.30
C PHE A 85 10.36 -2.89 5.76
N ALA A 86 9.64 -2.89 4.64
CA ALA A 86 9.13 -4.09 4.01
C ALA A 86 10.22 -5.12 3.69
N CYS A 87 11.43 -4.71 3.30
CA CYS A 87 12.56 -5.62 3.05
C CYS A 87 13.06 -6.33 4.32
N GLY A 88 12.77 -5.80 5.51
CA GLY A 88 13.15 -6.42 6.79
C GLY A 88 12.12 -7.41 7.35
N ILE A 89 10.92 -7.45 6.79
CA ILE A 89 9.81 -8.23 7.32
C ILE A 89 9.84 -9.67 6.78
N LYS A 90 9.63 -10.64 7.70
CA LYS A 90 9.35 -12.04 7.40
C LYS A 90 8.03 -12.42 8.06
N ALA A 91 7.06 -12.86 7.28
CA ALA A 91 5.71 -13.15 7.79
C ALA A 91 5.17 -14.49 7.29
N GLN A 92 4.12 -14.99 7.97
CA GLN A 92 3.46 -16.26 7.66
C GLN A 92 2.20 -16.09 6.80
N SER A 93 1.84 -14.84 6.46
CA SER A 93 0.76 -14.49 5.53
C SER A 93 0.95 -13.06 5.03
N LEU A 94 0.24 -12.67 3.96
CA LEU A 94 0.24 -11.29 3.50
C LEU A 94 -0.37 -10.35 4.55
N PHE A 95 -1.41 -10.81 5.25
CA PHE A 95 -2.03 -10.05 6.32
C PHE A 95 -1.07 -9.77 7.49
N ALA A 96 -0.36 -10.80 7.97
CA ALA A 96 0.64 -10.62 9.01
C ALA A 96 1.81 -9.73 8.56
N PHE A 97 2.19 -9.80 7.27
CA PHE A 97 3.17 -8.91 6.68
C PHE A 97 2.69 -7.45 6.72
N TRP A 98 1.45 -7.22 6.29
CA TRP A 98 0.83 -5.90 6.32
C TRP A 98 0.73 -5.35 7.74
N GLN A 99 0.31 -6.14 8.72
CA GLN A 99 0.21 -5.71 10.12
C GLN A 99 1.57 -5.21 10.65
N GLU A 100 2.63 -5.97 10.39
CA GLU A 100 3.97 -5.58 10.85
C GLU A 100 4.49 -4.33 10.11
N LEU A 101 4.27 -4.24 8.80
CA LEU A 101 4.60 -3.04 8.02
C LEU A 101 3.84 -1.81 8.52
N TYR A 102 2.54 -1.98 8.78
CA TYR A 102 1.69 -0.92 9.32
C TYR A 102 2.24 -0.41 10.67
N ARG A 103 2.55 -1.34 11.57
CA ARG A 103 3.08 -1.02 12.91
C ARG A 103 4.41 -0.24 12.81
N GLN A 104 5.36 -0.71 12.01
CA GLN A 104 6.66 -0.04 11.85
C GLN A 104 6.52 1.35 11.23
N GLN A 105 5.69 1.46 10.20
CA GLN A 105 5.44 2.73 9.52
C GLN A 105 4.74 3.75 10.45
N ASP A 106 3.75 3.31 11.22
CA ASP A 106 3.01 4.14 12.15
C ASP A 106 3.92 4.63 13.30
N GLU A 107 4.73 3.74 13.88
CA GLU A 107 5.68 4.08 14.94
C GLU A 107 6.70 5.13 14.47
N TRP A 108 7.31 4.93 13.31
CA TRP A 108 8.21 5.90 12.71
C TRP A 108 7.52 7.23 12.43
N ALA A 109 6.33 7.19 11.82
CA ALA A 109 5.58 8.39 11.44
C ALA A 109 5.17 9.24 12.66
N ARG A 110 4.82 8.61 13.78
CA ARG A 110 4.56 9.31 15.04
C ARG A 110 5.79 10.05 15.54
N GLY A 111 6.98 9.43 15.49
CA GLY A 111 8.24 10.06 15.84
C GLY A 111 8.55 11.30 15.00
N GLU A 112 8.24 11.23 13.71
CA GLU A 112 8.44 12.31 12.73
C GLU A 112 7.26 13.30 12.66
N LYS A 113 6.21 13.09 13.46
CA LYS A 113 4.96 13.90 13.46
C LYS A 113 4.29 13.96 12.08
N ILE A 114 4.33 12.84 11.33
CA ILE A 114 3.68 12.70 10.03
C ILE A 114 2.22 12.28 10.25
N PRO A 115 1.24 12.95 9.62
CA PRO A 115 -0.15 12.56 9.72
C PRO A 115 -0.40 11.12 9.25
N PRO A 116 -1.26 10.34 9.91
CA PRO A 116 -1.49 8.93 9.58
C PRO A 116 -1.88 8.68 8.11
N LEU A 117 -2.74 9.52 7.53
CA LEU A 117 -3.15 9.40 6.14
C LEU A 117 -1.95 9.50 5.17
N LEU A 118 -1.03 10.42 5.44
CA LEU A 118 0.20 10.55 4.65
C LEU A 118 1.15 9.38 4.92
N ALA A 119 1.34 8.98 6.17
CA ALA A 119 2.22 7.88 6.52
C ALA A 119 1.85 6.58 5.80
N HIS A 120 0.56 6.23 5.82
CA HIS A 120 0.06 4.98 5.25
C HIS A 120 -0.16 4.99 3.74
N LEU A 121 0.11 6.10 3.04
CA LEU A 121 0.32 6.10 1.60
C LEU A 121 1.42 5.09 1.20
N GLY A 122 2.52 5.05 1.97
CA GLY A 122 3.61 4.09 1.75
C GLY A 122 3.19 2.65 2.01
N THR A 123 2.53 2.39 3.14
CA THR A 123 2.01 1.06 3.50
C THR A 123 1.08 0.51 2.42
N ALA A 124 0.10 1.33 1.98
CA ALA A 124 -0.88 0.93 0.97
C ALA A 124 -0.25 0.64 -0.40
N LEU A 125 0.80 1.37 -0.79
CA LEU A 125 1.48 1.11 -2.06
C LEU A 125 2.24 -0.21 -2.02
N VAL A 126 2.96 -0.50 -0.93
CA VAL A 126 3.69 -1.77 -0.75
C VAL A 126 2.71 -2.95 -0.67
N GLU A 127 1.63 -2.81 0.11
CA GLU A 127 0.60 -3.84 0.23
C GLU A 127 0.01 -4.21 -1.14
N ARG A 128 -0.39 -3.23 -1.95
CA ARG A 128 -0.95 -3.47 -3.28
C ARG A 128 0.03 -4.16 -4.21
N ALA A 129 1.31 -3.78 -4.18
CA ALA A 129 2.34 -4.44 -4.98
C ALA A 129 2.57 -5.89 -4.52
N LEU A 130 2.52 -6.16 -3.20
CA LEU A 130 2.67 -7.50 -2.67
C LEU A 130 1.46 -8.39 -2.99
N ILE A 131 0.24 -7.85 -2.96
CA ILE A 131 -0.98 -8.55 -3.39
C ILE A 131 -0.90 -8.89 -4.88
N ASP A 132 -0.45 -7.95 -5.73
CA ASP A 132 -0.25 -8.20 -7.16
C ASP A 132 0.78 -9.32 -7.38
N ALA A 133 1.91 -9.29 -6.67
CA ALA A 133 2.92 -10.35 -6.73
C ALA A 133 2.33 -11.72 -6.39
N PHE A 134 1.56 -11.80 -5.29
CA PHE A 134 0.90 -13.03 -4.87
C PHE A 134 -0.10 -13.54 -5.90
N CYS A 135 -0.99 -12.68 -6.37
CA CYS A 135 -2.04 -13.06 -7.31
C CYS A 135 -1.45 -13.55 -8.65
N ARG A 136 -0.44 -12.86 -9.18
CA ARG A 136 0.25 -13.24 -10.41
C ARG A 136 1.01 -14.56 -10.25
N CYS A 137 1.74 -14.72 -9.17
CA CYS A 137 2.53 -15.92 -8.89
C CYS A 137 1.64 -17.16 -8.65
N SER A 138 0.45 -16.97 -8.08
CA SER A 138 -0.53 -18.03 -7.81
C SER A 138 -1.51 -18.27 -8.96
N GLY A 139 -1.48 -17.45 -10.02
CA GLY A 139 -2.44 -17.53 -11.13
C GLY A 139 -3.88 -17.29 -10.71
N THR A 140 -4.12 -16.45 -9.68
CA THR A 140 -5.44 -16.19 -9.13
C THR A 140 -5.81 -14.71 -9.22
N SER A 141 -7.11 -14.39 -9.27
CA SER A 141 -7.57 -13.01 -9.16
C SER A 141 -7.59 -12.56 -7.70
N PHE A 142 -7.53 -11.24 -7.47
CA PHE A 142 -7.68 -10.68 -6.12
C PHE A 142 -9.01 -11.09 -5.47
N SER A 143 -10.11 -11.05 -6.21
CA SER A 143 -11.43 -11.47 -5.72
C SER A 143 -11.44 -12.92 -5.26
N ALA A 144 -10.86 -13.85 -6.05
CA ALA A 144 -10.78 -15.26 -5.70
C ALA A 144 -9.86 -15.48 -4.47
N ALA A 145 -8.71 -14.79 -4.42
CA ALA A 145 -7.79 -14.85 -3.28
C ALA A 145 -8.45 -14.36 -1.99
N LEU A 146 -9.24 -13.29 -2.08
CA LEU A 146 -9.96 -12.72 -0.94
C LEU A 146 -11.06 -13.67 -0.44
N LYS A 147 -11.87 -14.23 -1.34
CA LYS A 147 -12.92 -15.23 -1.00
C LYS A 147 -12.34 -16.48 -0.34
N ALA A 148 -11.23 -17.00 -0.89
CA ALA A 148 -10.56 -18.18 -0.33
C ALA A 148 -9.76 -17.87 0.94
N ASN A 149 -9.74 -16.62 1.40
CA ASN A 149 -8.86 -16.13 2.45
C ASN A 149 -7.37 -16.53 2.25
N ALA A 150 -6.93 -16.56 1.00
CA ALA A 150 -5.56 -16.91 0.66
C ALA A 150 -4.52 -15.88 1.12
N LEU A 151 -4.97 -14.67 1.45
CA LEU A 151 -4.15 -13.61 2.04
C LEU A 151 -3.91 -13.80 3.54
N GLY A 152 -4.66 -14.71 4.18
CA GLY A 152 -4.57 -15.02 5.61
C GLY A 152 -5.15 -13.94 6.52
N ILE A 153 -6.22 -13.28 6.07
CA ILE A 153 -6.89 -12.19 6.80
C ILE A 153 -7.56 -12.74 8.05
N LYS A 154 -7.33 -12.09 9.17
CA LYS A 154 -7.92 -12.39 10.47
C LYS A 154 -8.65 -11.15 10.98
N LEU A 155 -9.91 -11.04 10.62
CA LEU A 155 -10.73 -9.87 10.93
C LEU A 155 -10.82 -9.58 12.43
N GLY A 156 -10.87 -10.63 13.26
CA GLY A 156 -10.92 -10.50 14.72
C GLY A 156 -9.64 -9.89 15.36
N GLU A 157 -8.51 -9.86 14.65
CA GLU A 157 -7.30 -9.18 15.13
C GLU A 157 -7.40 -7.65 14.98
N LEU A 158 -8.28 -7.17 14.09
CA LEU A 158 -8.56 -5.74 13.90
C LEU A 158 -9.80 -5.29 14.64
N HIS A 159 -10.83 -6.13 14.62
CA HIS A 159 -12.16 -5.88 15.18
C HIS A 159 -12.62 -7.12 15.96
N PRO A 160 -12.52 -7.12 17.30
CA PRO A 160 -12.87 -8.29 18.14
C PRO A 160 -14.25 -8.87 17.87
N GLU A 161 -15.21 -8.03 17.49
CA GLU A 161 -16.56 -8.43 17.11
C GLU A 161 -16.63 -9.28 15.84
N LEU A 162 -15.57 -9.30 15.02
CA LEU A 162 -15.48 -10.07 13.78
C LEU A 162 -14.63 -11.34 13.91
N VAL A 163 -14.34 -11.79 15.13
CA VAL A 163 -13.45 -12.94 15.36
C VAL A 163 -13.95 -14.24 14.71
N THR A 164 -15.26 -14.41 14.54
CA THR A 164 -15.88 -15.58 13.89
C THR A 164 -16.13 -15.39 12.41
N CYS A 165 -15.95 -14.17 11.86
CA CYS A 165 -16.22 -13.88 10.47
C CYS A 165 -15.03 -14.24 9.58
N GLN A 166 -15.32 -14.83 8.42
CA GLN A 166 -14.34 -15.02 7.36
C GLN A 166 -14.60 -14.00 6.23
N PRO A 167 -13.59 -13.62 5.43
CA PRO A 167 -13.82 -12.72 4.29
C PRO A 167 -14.92 -13.19 3.35
N ALA A 168 -15.06 -14.51 3.14
CA ALA A 168 -16.11 -15.08 2.30
C ALA A 168 -17.52 -14.76 2.82
N ASP A 169 -17.72 -14.65 4.13
CA ASP A 169 -19.03 -14.39 4.73
C ASP A 169 -19.55 -12.97 4.42
N LEU A 170 -18.61 -12.06 4.09
CA LEU A 170 -18.87 -10.65 3.83
C LEU A 170 -18.95 -10.31 2.33
N LEU A 171 -18.65 -11.25 1.46
CA LEU A 171 -18.56 -11.05 0.02
C LEU A 171 -19.74 -11.72 -0.70
N PRO A 172 -20.26 -11.12 -1.80
CA PRO A 172 -21.32 -11.74 -2.58
C PRO A 172 -20.84 -13.07 -3.21
N GLU A 173 -21.76 -14.00 -3.42
CA GLU A 173 -21.44 -15.30 -4.02
C GLU A 173 -20.89 -15.17 -5.46
N GLN A 174 -21.33 -14.15 -6.18
CA GLN A 174 -20.85 -13.82 -7.52
C GLN A 174 -20.24 -12.41 -7.52
N ALA A 175 -18.98 -12.31 -7.90
CA ALA A 175 -18.29 -11.07 -8.23
C ALA A 175 -17.72 -11.16 -9.62
#